data_337932936f0af6e6086b35e2bb275d18
#
_entry.id   337932936f0af6e6086b35e2bb275d18
#
_cell.length_a   1.000
_cell.length_b   1.000
_cell.length_c   1.000
_cell.angle_alpha   90.00
_cell.angle_beta   90.00
_cell.angle_gamma   90.00
#
_symmetry.space_group_name_H-M   'P 1'
#
loop_
_entity.id
_entity.type
_entity.pdbx_description
1 polymer ?
#
loop_
_entity_poly.entity_id
_entity_poly.type
_entity_poly.pdbx_seq_one_letter_code
_entity_poly.pdbx_strand_id
1 'polypeptide(L)'
;MKTICLDDVFNMDELFWLYSNLLNSQGWKISANVAQSKDLNKLYGNLGILTIDNTSNWFSYFKGLIFRINNELNKKNTKVFNNIKRIYINATNPSSNHWLHKDSYEKDSISILMMFTPQWQDSWLGSFFVDGEEYKMKPGRILIFNSNEFHTGSNPHETCPYVRLTCNIMLEP
;
A
#
# COMPACT_ATOMS: atom_id res chain seq x y z
N MET A 1 -4.99 17.48 -3.38
CA MET A 1 -3.75 17.28 -4.16
C MET A 1 -4.06 16.23 -5.22
N LYS A 2 -3.66 16.45 -6.48
CA LYS A 2 -3.77 15.39 -7.50
C LYS A 2 -2.86 14.22 -7.13
N THR A 3 -3.30 12.98 -7.34
CA THR A 3 -2.50 11.78 -7.09
C THR A 3 -1.20 11.81 -7.90
N ILE A 4 -0.07 11.58 -7.25
CA ILE A 4 1.26 11.48 -7.87
C ILE A 4 1.58 10.00 -8.03
N CYS A 5 1.95 9.61 -9.24
CA CYS A 5 2.42 8.26 -9.55
C CYS A 5 3.94 8.31 -9.83
N LEU A 6 4.69 7.48 -9.13
CA LEU A 6 6.12 7.28 -9.34
C LEU A 6 6.35 5.81 -9.68
N ASP A 7 6.98 5.57 -10.82
CA ASP A 7 7.52 4.27 -11.21
C ASP A 7 9.07 4.33 -11.08
N ASP A 8 9.72 3.18 -11.09
CA ASP A 8 11.18 3.05 -11.17
C ASP A 8 11.97 3.61 -9.96
N VAL A 9 11.32 3.76 -8.79
CA VAL A 9 12.01 4.10 -7.52
C VAL A 9 12.74 2.89 -6.94
N PHE A 10 12.27 1.68 -7.24
CA PHE A 10 12.86 0.40 -6.84
C PHE A 10 13.54 -0.27 -8.03
N ASN A 11 14.65 -0.96 -7.79
CA ASN A 11 15.13 -1.97 -8.72
C ASN A 11 14.49 -3.34 -8.42
N MET A 12 14.62 -4.28 -9.36
CA MET A 12 13.97 -5.60 -9.23
C MET A 12 14.54 -6.43 -8.09
N ASP A 13 15.84 -6.36 -7.83
CA ASP A 13 16.49 -7.12 -6.74
C ASP A 13 15.96 -6.65 -5.37
N GLU A 14 15.79 -5.34 -5.20
CA GLU A 14 15.20 -4.75 -4.01
C GLU A 14 13.74 -5.21 -3.82
N LEU A 15 12.95 -5.25 -4.89
CA LEU A 15 11.56 -5.73 -4.83
C LEU A 15 11.47 -7.21 -4.45
N PHE A 16 12.32 -8.06 -5.02
CA PHE A 16 12.39 -9.47 -4.64
C PHE A 16 12.81 -9.64 -3.19
N TRP A 17 13.79 -8.87 -2.74
CA TRP A 17 14.24 -8.88 -1.35
C TRP A 17 13.12 -8.45 -0.40
N LEU A 18 12.45 -7.32 -0.68
CA LEU A 18 11.32 -6.82 0.10
C LEU A 18 10.19 -7.85 0.18
N TYR A 19 9.76 -8.35 -0.96
CA TYR A 19 8.66 -9.31 -1.05
C TYR A 19 8.95 -10.56 -0.20
N SER A 20 10.12 -11.17 -0.38
CA SER A 20 10.49 -12.38 0.33
C SER A 20 10.62 -12.15 1.84
N ASN A 21 11.29 -11.08 2.25
CA ASN A 21 11.51 -10.82 3.68
C ASN A 21 10.23 -10.36 4.39
N LEU A 22 9.39 -9.57 3.74
CA LEU A 22 8.10 -9.17 4.32
C LEU A 22 7.16 -10.35 4.49
N LEU A 23 7.03 -11.25 3.50
CA LEU A 23 6.21 -12.46 3.64
C LEU A 23 6.67 -13.37 4.78
N ASN A 24 7.98 -13.45 5.02
CA ASN A 24 8.57 -14.26 6.08
C ASN A 24 8.66 -13.52 7.44
N SER A 25 8.21 -12.27 7.51
CA SER A 25 8.22 -11.51 8.77
C SER A 25 7.22 -12.09 9.76
N GLN A 26 7.56 -12.01 11.05
CA GLN A 26 6.63 -12.34 12.12
C GLN A 26 5.64 -11.18 12.36
N GLY A 27 4.52 -11.48 13.00
CA GLY A 27 3.55 -10.45 13.41
C GLY A 27 2.41 -10.21 12.40
N TRP A 28 2.30 -11.02 11.37
CA TRP A 28 1.12 -11.01 10.50
C TRP A 28 -0.15 -11.33 11.28
N LYS A 29 -1.17 -10.52 11.08
CA LYS A 29 -2.52 -10.73 11.63
C LYS A 29 -3.50 -10.93 10.50
N ILE A 30 -4.40 -11.90 10.63
CA ILE A 30 -5.54 -12.03 9.72
C ILE A 30 -6.43 -10.81 9.95
N SER A 31 -6.65 -10.04 8.90
CA SER A 31 -7.51 -8.87 8.96
C SER A 31 -8.91 -9.25 8.49
N ALA A 32 -9.78 -9.52 9.43
CA ALA A 32 -11.21 -9.56 9.19
C ALA A 32 -11.85 -8.34 9.87
N ASN A 33 -12.19 -7.30 9.11
CA ASN A 33 -12.95 -6.18 9.62
C ASN A 33 -14.43 -6.56 9.68
N VAL A 34 -14.78 -7.38 10.66
CA VAL A 34 -16.18 -7.76 10.96
C VAL A 34 -16.99 -6.53 11.44
N ALA A 35 -16.32 -5.52 12.01
CA ALA A 35 -16.96 -4.42 12.70
C ALA A 35 -17.70 -3.40 11.81
N GLN A 36 -17.49 -3.40 10.49
CA GLN A 36 -18.12 -2.45 9.58
C GLN A 36 -19.16 -3.06 8.64
N SER A 37 -19.33 -4.37 8.64
CA SER A 37 -20.38 -5.03 7.87
C SER A 37 -21.59 -5.29 8.74
N LYS A 38 -22.75 -4.70 8.39
CA LYS A 38 -24.05 -5.11 8.94
C LYS A 38 -24.46 -6.52 8.49
N ASP A 39 -23.76 -7.10 7.56
CA ASP A 39 -23.95 -8.43 7.03
C ASP A 39 -22.80 -9.33 7.49
N LEU A 40 -23.05 -10.11 8.53
CA LEU A 40 -22.11 -11.06 9.15
C LEU A 40 -21.59 -12.14 8.17
N ASN A 41 -22.21 -12.28 7.00
CA ASN A 41 -21.79 -13.23 5.97
C ASN A 41 -20.73 -12.64 5.01
N LYS A 42 -20.41 -11.35 5.14
CA LYS A 42 -19.38 -10.68 4.34
C LYS A 42 -18.20 -10.32 5.22
N LEU A 43 -17.18 -11.17 5.19
CA LEU A 43 -15.86 -10.83 5.75
C LEU A 43 -15.16 -9.90 4.78
N TYR A 44 -14.96 -8.65 5.16
CA TYR A 44 -14.18 -7.67 4.41
C TYR A 44 -12.77 -7.61 4.99
N GLY A 45 -11.77 -7.56 4.13
CA GLY A 45 -10.41 -7.34 4.56
C GLY A 45 -9.35 -8.00 3.69
N ASN A 46 -8.12 -7.75 4.06
CA ASN A 46 -6.96 -8.39 3.45
C ASN A 46 -6.77 -9.81 4.01
N LEU A 47 -6.05 -10.66 3.29
CA LEU A 47 -5.58 -11.96 3.78
C LEU A 47 -4.79 -11.78 5.08
N GLY A 48 -3.92 -10.76 5.14
CA GLY A 48 -3.16 -10.41 6.33
C GLY A 48 -2.72 -8.95 6.35
N ILE A 49 -2.50 -8.45 7.55
CA ILE A 49 -1.88 -7.13 7.79
C ILE A 49 -0.68 -7.32 8.70
N LEU A 50 0.46 -6.75 8.30
CA LEU A 50 1.63 -6.59 9.13
C LEU A 50 1.76 -5.10 9.50
N THR A 51 1.66 -4.78 10.78
CA THR A 51 1.88 -3.43 11.29
C THR A 51 3.36 -3.23 11.61
N ILE A 52 3.94 -2.16 11.10
CA ILE A 52 5.32 -1.78 11.38
C ILE A 52 5.30 -0.63 12.38
N ASP A 53 5.74 -0.88 13.57
CA ASP A 53 5.91 0.13 14.62
C ASP A 53 7.36 0.63 14.69
N ASN A 54 7.59 1.65 15.53
CA ASN A 54 8.89 2.32 15.66
C ASN A 54 9.98 1.47 16.34
N THR A 55 9.64 0.29 16.85
CA THR A 55 10.60 -0.67 17.45
C THR A 55 11.08 -1.69 16.42
N SER A 56 10.39 -1.80 15.28
CA SER A 56 10.73 -2.73 14.20
C SER A 56 11.94 -2.26 13.40
N ASN A 57 12.82 -3.19 13.02
CA ASN A 57 13.90 -2.92 12.05
C ASN A 57 13.37 -2.42 10.71
N TRP A 58 12.16 -2.83 10.33
CA TRP A 58 11.48 -2.34 9.14
C TRP A 58 11.18 -0.84 9.18
N PHE A 59 10.96 -0.28 10.37
CA PHE A 59 10.67 1.14 10.51
C PHE A 59 11.81 2.02 9.99
N SER A 60 13.05 1.68 10.32
CA SER A 60 14.23 2.39 9.82
C SER A 60 14.37 2.28 8.30
N TYR A 61 14.07 1.11 7.73
CA TYR A 61 14.04 0.91 6.28
C TYR A 61 13.01 1.85 5.63
N PHE A 62 11.78 1.87 6.13
CA PHE A 62 10.71 2.71 5.57
C PHE A 62 10.98 4.21 5.74
N LYS A 63 11.65 4.64 6.81
CA LYS A 63 12.13 6.03 6.93
C LYS A 63 13.12 6.38 5.82
N GLY A 64 14.08 5.51 5.55
CA GLY A 64 15.03 5.68 4.44
C GLY A 64 14.33 5.73 3.08
N LEU A 65 13.30 4.89 2.89
CA LEU A 65 12.51 4.88 1.67
C LEU A 65 11.72 6.18 1.48
N ILE A 66 11.10 6.72 2.55
CA ILE A 66 10.43 8.04 2.48
C ILE A 66 11.42 9.14 2.11
N PHE A 67 12.63 9.11 2.65
CA PHE A 67 13.68 10.06 2.26
C PHE A 67 13.99 9.96 0.76
N ARG A 68 14.10 8.75 0.21
CA ARG A 68 14.31 8.51 -1.22
C ARG A 68 13.14 9.04 -2.07
N ILE A 69 11.90 8.78 -1.65
CA ILE A 69 10.69 9.30 -2.32
C ILE A 69 10.68 10.83 -2.29
N ASN A 70 11.00 11.44 -1.16
CA ASN A 70 11.08 12.89 -1.03
C ASN A 70 12.12 13.52 -1.98
N ASN A 71 13.25 12.84 -2.20
CA ASN A 71 14.24 13.30 -3.17
C ASN A 71 13.69 13.29 -4.60
N GLU A 72 12.90 12.26 -4.97
CA GLU A 72 12.23 12.25 -6.28
C GLU A 72 11.16 13.34 -6.40
N LEU A 73 10.40 13.61 -5.33
CA LEU A 73 9.43 14.69 -5.29
C LEU A 73 10.09 16.08 -5.37
N ASN A 74 11.20 16.29 -4.69
CA ASN A 74 11.98 17.53 -4.75
C ASN A 74 12.46 17.85 -6.17
N LYS A 75 12.90 16.86 -6.92
CA LYS A 75 13.25 17.02 -8.35
C LYS A 75 12.07 17.56 -9.18
N LYS A 76 10.84 17.35 -8.71
CA LYS A 76 9.60 17.80 -9.35
C LYS A 76 8.99 19.06 -8.69
N ASN A 77 9.75 19.73 -7.81
CA ASN A 77 9.27 20.87 -6.99
C ASN A 77 7.97 20.56 -6.23
N THR A 78 7.85 19.36 -5.71
CA THR A 78 6.67 18.88 -4.99
C THR A 78 6.94 18.88 -3.47
N LYS A 79 5.90 19.13 -2.67
CA LYS A 79 5.98 19.11 -1.19
C LYS A 79 6.54 17.77 -0.69
N VAL A 80 7.44 17.84 0.30
CA VAL A 80 8.01 16.68 1.00
C VAL A 80 7.25 16.39 2.30
N PHE A 81 7.30 15.14 2.75
CA PHE A 81 6.56 14.65 3.90
C PHE A 81 7.48 13.81 4.79
N ASN A 82 7.44 14.01 6.11
CA ASN A 82 8.41 13.40 7.01
C ASN A 82 7.83 12.73 8.25
N ASN A 83 6.61 13.08 8.66
CA ASN A 83 6.03 12.60 9.91
C ASN A 83 5.20 11.33 9.69
N ILE A 84 5.78 10.16 9.99
CA ILE A 84 5.12 8.85 9.81
C ILE A 84 4.15 8.64 10.98
N LYS A 85 2.86 8.53 10.68
CA LYS A 85 1.82 8.15 11.63
C LYS A 85 1.66 6.64 11.74
N ARG A 86 1.64 5.94 10.60
CA ARG A 86 1.48 4.48 10.57
C ARG A 86 2.08 3.88 9.31
N ILE A 87 2.46 2.60 9.41
CA ILE A 87 2.89 1.78 8.28
C ILE A 87 2.17 0.44 8.36
N TYR A 88 1.48 0.06 7.29
CA TYR A 88 0.86 -1.24 7.13
C TYR A 88 1.35 -1.92 5.85
N ILE A 89 1.68 -3.21 5.97
CA ILE A 89 1.85 -4.09 4.82
C ILE A 89 0.58 -4.92 4.70
N ASN A 90 -0.06 -4.86 3.54
CA ASN A 90 -1.27 -5.60 3.25
C ASN A 90 -0.95 -6.76 2.33
N ALA A 91 -1.35 -7.97 2.73
CA ALA A 91 -1.34 -9.17 1.90
C ALA A 91 -2.75 -9.44 1.40
N THR A 92 -2.92 -9.54 0.08
CA THR A 92 -4.21 -9.79 -0.56
C THR A 92 -4.16 -10.95 -1.52
N ASN A 93 -5.25 -11.70 -1.60
CA ASN A 93 -5.45 -12.80 -2.51
C ASN A 93 -6.80 -12.66 -3.25
N PRO A 94 -7.17 -13.57 -4.17
CA PRO A 94 -8.46 -13.50 -4.88
C PRO A 94 -9.70 -13.48 -3.99
N SER A 95 -9.61 -14.03 -2.78
CA SER A 95 -10.72 -14.09 -1.82
C SER A 95 -10.79 -12.90 -0.87
N SER A 96 -9.88 -11.93 -0.99
CA SER A 96 -9.90 -10.70 -0.18
C SER A 96 -11.10 -9.85 -0.57
N ASN A 97 -11.64 -9.10 0.38
CA ASN A 97 -12.71 -8.13 0.13
C ASN A 97 -12.21 -6.73 0.46
N HIS A 98 -12.37 -5.82 -0.48
CA HIS A 98 -12.01 -4.42 -0.32
C HIS A 98 -13.27 -3.55 -0.28
N TRP A 99 -13.22 -2.47 0.49
CA TRP A 99 -14.28 -1.47 0.51
C TRP A 99 -13.72 -0.10 0.21
N LEU A 100 -14.57 0.75 -0.29
CA LEU A 100 -14.25 2.15 -0.52
C LEU A 100 -14.17 2.86 0.83
N HIS A 101 -13.02 3.46 1.13
CA HIS A 101 -12.75 4.11 2.41
C HIS A 101 -11.81 5.31 2.26
N LYS A 102 -11.60 6.00 3.37
CA LYS A 102 -10.58 7.04 3.55
C LYS A 102 -9.63 6.60 4.65
N ASP A 103 -8.36 6.88 4.50
CA ASP A 103 -7.34 6.59 5.53
C ASP A 103 -7.41 7.56 6.71
N SER A 104 -7.75 8.82 6.43
CA SER A 104 -7.88 9.90 7.42
C SER A 104 -8.92 10.91 6.98
N TYR A 105 -9.50 11.62 7.93
CA TYR A 105 -10.34 12.81 7.70
C TYR A 105 -9.56 14.11 7.88
N GLU A 106 -8.31 14.05 8.30
CA GLU A 106 -7.45 15.22 8.45
C GLU A 106 -7.04 15.77 7.09
N LYS A 107 -7.15 17.10 6.93
CA LYS A 107 -7.10 17.77 5.63
C LYS A 107 -5.76 17.63 4.90
N ASP A 108 -4.66 17.60 5.62
CA ASP A 108 -3.31 17.63 5.02
C ASP A 108 -2.54 16.31 5.19
N SER A 109 -3.23 15.26 5.63
CA SER A 109 -2.65 13.91 5.73
C SER A 109 -2.45 13.30 4.37
N ILE A 110 -1.36 12.58 4.19
CA ILE A 110 -0.96 11.94 2.93
C ILE A 110 -0.84 10.45 3.11
N SER A 111 -1.36 9.70 2.17
CA SER A 111 -1.12 8.26 2.01
C SER A 111 -0.13 7.99 0.90
N ILE A 112 0.84 7.12 1.18
CA ILE A 112 1.77 6.58 0.20
C ILE A 112 1.48 5.09 0.08
N LEU A 113 0.95 4.67 -1.07
CA LEU A 113 0.77 3.27 -1.40
C LEU A 113 1.93 2.79 -2.27
N MET A 114 2.55 1.68 -1.90
CA MET A 114 3.63 1.06 -2.67
C MET A 114 3.26 -0.39 -3.02
N MET A 115 3.56 -0.81 -4.25
CA MET A 115 3.24 -2.12 -4.81
C MET A 115 4.50 -3.00 -4.82
N PHE A 116 4.61 -3.94 -3.86
CA PHE A 116 5.85 -4.68 -3.62
C PHE A 116 5.94 -6.06 -4.28
N THR A 117 4.85 -6.56 -4.88
CA THR A 117 4.93 -7.85 -5.58
C THR A 117 5.82 -7.71 -6.82
N PRO A 118 6.94 -8.46 -6.92
CA PRO A 118 7.99 -8.17 -7.90
C PRO A 118 7.67 -8.63 -9.32
N GLN A 119 6.67 -9.52 -9.48
CA GLN A 119 6.21 -10.00 -10.77
C GLN A 119 4.71 -9.80 -10.89
N TRP A 120 4.27 -9.18 -11.98
CA TRP A 120 2.85 -8.94 -12.23
C TRP A 120 2.56 -8.87 -13.72
N GLN A 121 1.37 -9.32 -14.11
CA GLN A 121 0.84 -9.15 -15.46
C GLN A 121 -0.59 -8.61 -15.41
N ASP A 122 -0.99 -7.87 -16.43
CA ASP A 122 -2.28 -7.16 -16.45
C ASP A 122 -3.49 -8.09 -16.29
N SER A 123 -3.40 -9.34 -16.79
CA SER A 123 -4.46 -10.33 -16.64
C SER A 123 -4.72 -10.78 -15.20
N TRP A 124 -3.81 -10.50 -14.27
CA TRP A 124 -4.00 -10.80 -12.85
C TRP A 124 -4.75 -9.69 -12.09
N LEU A 125 -5.19 -8.62 -12.77
CA LEU A 125 -5.96 -7.52 -12.19
C LEU A 125 -5.24 -6.87 -10.98
N GLY A 126 -5.95 -6.63 -9.86
CA GLY A 126 -5.33 -6.13 -8.64
C GLY A 126 -5.04 -4.63 -8.64
N SER A 127 -5.78 -3.86 -9.44
CA SER A 127 -5.66 -2.39 -9.52
C SER A 127 -5.97 -1.70 -8.20
N PHE A 128 -5.53 -0.46 -8.09
CA PHE A 128 -5.89 0.46 -7.03
C PHE A 128 -6.66 1.64 -7.61
N PHE A 129 -7.71 2.06 -6.92
CA PHE A 129 -8.58 3.16 -7.32
C PHE A 129 -8.50 4.27 -6.28
N VAL A 130 -8.29 5.49 -6.71
CA VAL A 130 -8.32 6.68 -5.86
C VAL A 130 -8.88 7.86 -6.65
N ASP A 131 -9.77 8.61 -6.03
CA ASP A 131 -10.43 9.79 -6.64
C ASP A 131 -11.04 9.49 -8.02
N GLY A 132 -11.62 8.30 -8.19
CA GLY A 132 -12.25 7.85 -9.45
C GLY A 132 -11.28 7.37 -10.54
N GLU A 133 -9.98 7.49 -10.33
CA GLU A 133 -8.94 7.04 -11.27
C GLU A 133 -8.45 5.63 -10.95
N GLU A 134 -8.21 4.83 -11.99
CA GLU A 134 -7.64 3.49 -11.87
C GLU A 134 -6.12 3.52 -12.05
N TYR A 135 -5.41 2.88 -11.12
CA TYR A 135 -3.97 2.63 -11.19
C TYR A 135 -3.71 1.13 -11.20
N LYS A 136 -3.35 0.61 -12.38
CA LYS A 136 -3.01 -0.81 -12.53
C LYS A 136 -1.86 -1.20 -11.61
N MET A 137 -1.93 -2.43 -11.07
CA MET A 137 -0.81 -3.02 -10.34
C MET A 137 0.43 -3.09 -11.23
N LYS A 138 1.52 -2.49 -10.75
CA LYS A 138 2.84 -2.54 -11.40
C LYS A 138 3.91 -2.70 -10.32
N PRO A 139 4.84 -3.67 -10.46
CA PRO A 139 5.93 -3.84 -9.51
C PRO A 139 6.68 -2.53 -9.25
N GLY A 140 6.84 -2.18 -7.98
CA GLY A 140 7.55 -0.97 -7.55
C GLY A 140 6.81 0.35 -7.73
N ARG A 141 5.58 0.36 -8.24
CA ARG A 141 4.78 1.58 -8.35
C ARG A 141 4.47 2.18 -6.99
N ILE A 142 4.61 3.49 -6.90
CA ILE A 142 4.25 4.29 -5.73
C ILE A 142 3.15 5.28 -6.12
N LEU A 143 2.09 5.31 -5.33
CA LEU A 143 1.02 6.30 -5.43
C LEU A 143 1.04 7.17 -4.18
N ILE A 144 1.00 8.49 -4.36
CA ILE A 144 0.96 9.47 -3.28
C ILE A 144 -0.31 10.31 -3.46
N PHE A 145 -1.19 10.26 -2.48
CA PHE A 145 -2.49 10.91 -2.56
C PHE A 145 -2.94 11.44 -1.19
N ASN A 146 -3.93 12.31 -1.18
CA ASN A 146 -4.50 12.83 0.06
C ASN A 146 -5.24 11.69 0.79
N SER A 147 -4.90 11.44 2.05
CA SER A 147 -5.52 10.38 2.87
C SER A 147 -7.04 10.54 3.03
N ASN A 148 -7.56 11.75 2.78
CA ASN A 148 -8.99 12.06 2.80
C ASN A 148 -9.71 11.74 1.47
N GLU A 149 -9.01 11.26 0.43
CA GLU A 149 -9.64 10.79 -0.80
C GLU A 149 -10.21 9.39 -0.63
N PHE A 150 -11.38 9.14 -1.24
CA PHE A 150 -11.94 7.80 -1.28
C PHE A 150 -11.09 6.90 -2.18
N HIS A 151 -10.72 5.75 -1.65
CA HIS A 151 -9.91 4.79 -2.36
C HIS A 151 -10.25 3.34 -2.00
N THR A 152 -9.86 2.44 -2.89
CA THR A 152 -10.01 0.99 -2.70
C THR A 152 -9.02 0.22 -3.58
N GLY A 153 -8.71 -1.03 -3.20
CA GLY A 153 -8.03 -1.97 -4.08
C GLY A 153 -9.01 -2.90 -4.77
N SER A 154 -8.63 -3.54 -5.85
CA SER A 154 -9.32 -4.72 -6.38
C SER A 154 -8.53 -5.99 -6.06
N ASN A 155 -9.21 -7.13 -6.08
CA ASN A 155 -8.56 -8.41 -5.85
C ASN A 155 -7.66 -8.81 -7.01
N PRO A 156 -6.58 -9.55 -6.76
CA PRO A 156 -5.95 -10.33 -7.80
C PRO A 156 -6.94 -11.32 -8.40
N HIS A 157 -6.76 -11.65 -9.68
CA HIS A 157 -7.50 -12.73 -10.33
C HIS A 157 -7.09 -14.08 -9.74
N GLU A 158 -7.98 -15.08 -9.77
CA GLU A 158 -7.74 -16.42 -9.21
C GLU A 158 -6.55 -17.15 -9.83
N THR A 159 -6.18 -16.81 -11.06
CA THR A 159 -4.99 -17.37 -11.74
C THR A 159 -3.67 -16.70 -11.32
N CYS A 160 -3.71 -15.67 -10.49
CA CYS A 160 -2.51 -15.03 -9.98
C CYS A 160 -1.80 -15.96 -8.98
N PRO A 161 -0.56 -16.38 -9.23
CA PRO A 161 0.15 -17.30 -8.34
C PRO A 161 0.78 -16.62 -7.12
N TYR A 162 0.68 -15.29 -7.03
CA TYR A 162 1.32 -14.48 -5.99
C TYR A 162 0.31 -13.91 -5.01
N VAL A 163 0.71 -13.82 -3.75
CA VAL A 163 0.08 -12.92 -2.80
C VAL A 163 0.43 -11.49 -3.20
N ARG A 164 -0.57 -10.63 -3.43
CA ARG A 164 -0.30 -9.22 -3.69
C ARG A 164 0.11 -8.52 -2.39
N LEU A 165 1.34 -8.04 -2.32
CA LEU A 165 1.81 -7.20 -1.23
C LEU A 165 1.77 -5.72 -1.62
N THR A 166 1.13 -4.94 -0.77
CA THR A 166 1.17 -3.47 -0.83
C THR A 166 1.55 -2.91 0.53
N CYS A 167 2.30 -1.81 0.54
CA CYS A 167 2.57 -1.05 1.75
C CYS A 167 1.78 0.26 1.71
N ASN A 168 1.11 0.58 2.79
CA ASN A 168 0.48 1.87 3.01
C ASN A 168 1.19 2.59 4.15
N ILE A 169 1.76 3.77 3.85
CA ILE A 169 2.33 4.67 4.85
C ILE A 169 1.45 5.91 4.91
N MET A 170 0.95 6.22 6.09
CA MET A 170 0.25 7.46 6.34
C MET A 170 1.18 8.46 7.01
N LEU A 171 1.23 9.66 6.43
CA LEU A 171 2.02 10.79 6.90
C LEU A 171 1.09 11.90 7.38
N GLU A 172 1.47 12.53 8.48
CA GLU A 172 0.84 13.74 9.01
C GLU A 172 1.60 14.99 8.57
N PRO A 173 0.92 16.15 8.58
CA PRO A 173 1.56 17.44 8.30
C PRO A 173 2.74 17.75 9.20
#